data_71d9357c60c08c0439f549687a81f4a2
#
_entry.id   71d9357c60c08c0439f549687a81f4a2
#
_cell.length_a   1.000
_cell.length_b   1.000
_cell.length_c   1.000
_cell.angle_alpha   90.00
_cell.angle_beta   90.00
_cell.angle_gamma   90.00
#
_symmetry.space_group_name_H-M   'P 1'
#
loop_
_entity.id
_entity.type
_entity.pdbx_description
1 polymer ?
#
loop_
_entity_poly.entity_id
_entity_poly.type
_entity_poly.pdbx_seq_one_letter_code
_entity_poly.pdbx_strand_id
1 'polypeptide(L)'
;MLKTIILLTDTVQQQQPLANLLREHNSELAFCSALGAQDLSAIDPKTLSEARLVSFAADIAVPEKLLLQLGYGAYKFYAAATQYPGLPPEPDESDEAPNCYSVIAQSMMIWPDFKKVVGLETVTIPDGTAPAERERLVFTRLAHLFWRMSDMIAGGAEELPGIIGSNDSQRPAFSMLN
;
A
#
# COMPACT_ATOMS: atom_id res chain seq x y z
N MET A 1 17.20 -13.22 -2.55
CA MET A 1 15.93 -13.91 -2.27
C MET A 1 15.25 -13.19 -1.11
N LEU A 2 13.95 -12.91 -1.19
CA LEU A 2 13.18 -12.30 -0.10
C LEU A 2 13.23 -13.18 1.13
N LYS A 3 13.69 -12.64 2.26
CA LYS A 3 13.80 -13.37 3.53
C LYS A 3 13.03 -12.69 4.66
N THR A 4 12.82 -11.38 4.55
CA THR A 4 12.25 -10.59 5.66
C THR A 4 11.12 -9.71 5.16
N ILE A 5 10.02 -9.68 5.91
CA ILE A 5 8.98 -8.65 5.77
C ILE A 5 9.06 -7.71 6.98
N ILE A 6 9.17 -6.42 6.71
CA ILE A 6 9.04 -5.36 7.72
C ILE A 6 7.57 -4.96 7.72
N LEU A 7 6.86 -5.25 8.81
CA LEU A 7 5.46 -4.87 9.00
C LEU A 7 5.38 -3.56 9.79
N LEU A 8 4.94 -2.49 9.12
CA LEU A 8 4.67 -1.19 9.70
C LEU A 8 3.17 -1.02 9.88
N THR A 9 2.70 -0.93 11.11
CA THR A 9 1.27 -0.84 11.47
C THR A 9 1.06 0.18 12.58
N ASP A 10 -0.16 0.70 12.73
CA ASP A 10 -0.49 1.60 13.84
C ASP A 10 -0.55 0.87 15.18
N THR A 11 -0.86 -0.43 15.17
CA THR A 11 -1.02 -1.23 16.40
C THR A 11 -0.35 -2.59 16.29
N VAL A 12 0.13 -3.10 17.44
CA VAL A 12 0.74 -4.45 17.54
C VAL A 12 -0.27 -5.54 17.18
N GLN A 13 -1.55 -5.34 17.48
CA GLN A 13 -2.61 -6.32 17.24
C GLN A 13 -2.79 -6.65 15.75
N GLN A 14 -2.46 -5.73 14.85
CA GLN A 14 -2.55 -5.95 13.42
C GLN A 14 -1.42 -6.83 12.88
N GLN A 15 -0.28 -6.85 13.53
CA GLN A 15 0.95 -7.48 13.00
C GLN A 15 0.86 -8.99 12.91
N GLN A 16 0.39 -9.64 13.97
CA GLN A 16 0.34 -11.11 14.03
C GLN A 16 -0.59 -11.73 12.97
N PRO A 17 -1.83 -11.22 12.76
CA PRO A 17 -2.70 -11.71 11.69
C PRO A 17 -2.08 -11.54 10.29
N LEU A 18 -1.46 -10.38 10.02
CA LEU A 18 -0.80 -10.13 8.73
C LEU A 18 0.40 -11.07 8.52
N ALA A 19 1.23 -11.25 9.54
CA ALA A 19 2.37 -12.16 9.49
C ALA A 19 1.94 -13.62 9.26
N ASN A 20 0.88 -14.06 9.94
CA ASN A 20 0.36 -15.42 9.78
C ASN A 20 -0.12 -15.65 8.34
N LEU A 21 -0.87 -14.70 7.80
CA LEU A 21 -1.36 -14.78 6.43
C LEU A 21 -0.23 -14.87 5.40
N LEU A 22 0.83 -14.09 5.58
CA LEU A 22 1.99 -14.14 4.68
C LEU A 22 2.78 -15.46 4.81
N ARG A 23 2.82 -16.04 6.03
CA ARG A 23 3.45 -17.36 6.25
C ARG A 23 2.72 -18.52 5.58
N GLU A 24 1.43 -18.39 5.30
CA GLU A 24 0.69 -19.40 4.53
C GLU A 24 1.26 -19.59 3.13
N HIS A 25 1.81 -18.53 2.54
CA HIS A 25 2.42 -18.54 1.22
C HIS A 25 3.94 -18.77 1.24
N ASN A 26 4.61 -18.35 2.32
CA ASN A 26 6.05 -18.54 2.48
C ASN A 26 6.40 -18.67 3.97
N SER A 27 6.53 -19.91 4.44
CA SER A 27 6.82 -20.23 5.85
C SER A 27 8.21 -19.82 6.32
N GLU A 28 9.14 -19.55 5.41
CA GLU A 28 10.54 -19.20 5.69
C GLU A 28 10.71 -17.70 6.00
N LEU A 29 9.65 -16.89 5.84
CA LEU A 29 9.73 -15.44 6.06
C LEU A 29 9.95 -15.11 7.53
N ALA A 30 10.99 -14.34 7.78
CA ALA A 30 11.18 -13.61 9.03
C ALA A 30 10.36 -12.31 9.01
N PHE A 31 9.96 -11.83 10.20
CA PHE A 31 9.17 -10.60 10.34
C PHE A 31 9.85 -9.64 11.32
N CYS A 32 10.02 -8.40 10.87
CA CYS A 32 10.40 -7.27 11.72
C CYS A 32 9.17 -6.39 11.94
N SER A 33 8.82 -6.18 13.20
CA SER A 33 7.71 -5.34 13.61
C SER A 33 8.15 -3.89 13.76
N ALA A 34 7.40 -2.95 13.20
CA ALA A 34 7.60 -1.52 13.39
C ALA A 34 6.26 -0.82 13.67
N LEU A 35 6.24 0.08 14.64
CA LEU A 35 5.10 0.93 15.00
C LEU A 35 5.41 2.42 14.80
N GLY A 36 6.63 2.74 14.36
CA GLY A 36 7.05 4.10 14.18
C GLY A 36 8.40 4.25 13.48
N ALA A 37 8.79 5.49 13.25
CA ALA A 37 10.05 5.82 12.57
C ALA A 37 11.29 5.36 13.37
N GLN A 38 11.20 5.29 14.70
CA GLN A 38 12.30 4.82 15.56
C GLN A 38 12.55 3.32 15.34
N ASP A 39 11.50 2.50 15.28
CA ASP A 39 11.63 1.06 15.03
C ASP A 39 12.25 0.81 13.65
N LEU A 40 11.82 1.56 12.65
CA LEU A 40 12.38 1.48 11.29
C LEU A 40 13.87 1.82 11.28
N SER A 41 14.28 2.81 12.07
CA SER A 41 15.68 3.23 12.18
C SER A 41 16.57 2.22 12.93
N ALA A 42 15.98 1.36 13.74
CA ALA A 42 16.67 0.32 14.51
C ALA A 42 16.91 -0.97 13.70
N ILE A 43 16.34 -1.10 12.50
CA ILE A 43 16.51 -2.28 11.67
C ILE A 43 17.96 -2.34 11.15
N ASP A 44 18.59 -3.51 11.27
CA ASP A 44 19.94 -3.73 10.74
C ASP A 44 19.96 -3.49 9.21
N PRO A 45 20.79 -2.57 8.71
CA PRO A 45 20.91 -2.30 7.26
C PRO A 45 21.22 -3.55 6.42
N LYS A 46 21.87 -4.55 6.99
CA LYS A 46 22.15 -5.81 6.28
C LYS A 46 20.89 -6.59 5.95
N THR A 47 19.83 -6.43 6.73
CA THR A 47 18.53 -7.09 6.50
C THR A 47 17.78 -6.45 5.34
N LEU A 48 17.98 -5.15 5.10
CA LEU A 48 17.18 -4.37 4.15
C LEU A 48 17.30 -4.87 2.70
N SER A 49 18.47 -5.32 2.27
CA SER A 49 18.68 -5.84 0.90
C SER A 49 17.91 -7.13 0.60
N GLU A 50 17.49 -7.86 1.63
CA GLU A 50 16.69 -9.08 1.54
C GLU A 50 15.27 -8.87 2.10
N ALA A 51 14.86 -7.61 2.31
CA ALA A 51 13.60 -7.26 2.93
C ALA A 51 12.64 -6.53 1.98
N ARG A 52 11.35 -6.71 2.26
CA ARG A 52 10.22 -5.92 1.75
C ARG A 52 9.56 -5.20 2.91
N LEU A 53 9.22 -3.92 2.72
CA LEU A 53 8.43 -3.18 3.69
C LEU A 53 6.95 -3.18 3.28
N VAL A 54 6.09 -3.48 4.23
CA VAL A 54 4.64 -3.41 4.10
C VAL A 54 4.10 -2.50 5.18
N SER A 55 3.58 -1.35 4.79
CA SER A 55 2.84 -0.43 5.65
C SER A 55 1.35 -0.71 5.51
N PHE A 56 0.67 -1.10 6.58
CA PHE A 56 -0.75 -1.43 6.57
C PHE A 56 -1.52 -0.52 7.52
N ALA A 57 -2.43 0.27 6.95
CA ALA A 57 -3.27 1.24 7.67
C ALA A 57 -2.49 2.22 8.57
N ALA A 58 -1.19 2.40 8.33
CA ALA A 58 -0.33 3.26 9.14
C ALA A 58 -0.05 4.59 8.41
N ASP A 59 -0.18 5.69 9.14
CA ASP A 59 0.15 7.02 8.64
C ASP A 59 1.51 7.48 9.17
N ILE A 60 2.53 6.67 8.89
CA ILE A 60 3.90 6.88 9.33
C ILE A 60 4.78 7.12 8.12
N ALA A 61 5.52 8.23 8.14
CA ALA A 61 6.49 8.54 7.11
C ALA A 61 7.69 7.58 7.19
N VAL A 62 7.97 6.91 6.09
CA VAL A 62 9.14 6.03 5.97
C VAL A 62 10.31 6.85 5.42
N PRO A 63 11.48 6.85 6.08
CA PRO A 63 12.64 7.58 5.61
C PRO A 63 13.09 7.12 4.22
N GLU A 64 13.33 8.07 3.31
CA GLU A 64 13.80 7.81 1.94
C GLU A 64 15.05 6.92 1.91
N LYS A 65 16.00 7.20 2.80
CA LYS A 65 17.24 6.42 2.93
C LYS A 65 16.97 4.93 3.20
N LEU A 66 15.92 4.60 3.93
CA LEU A 66 15.51 3.22 4.18
C LEU A 66 14.90 2.62 2.92
N LEU A 67 13.99 3.34 2.25
CA LEU A 67 13.34 2.89 1.02
C LEU A 67 14.37 2.50 -0.05
N LEU A 68 15.43 3.29 -0.23
CA LEU A 68 16.49 3.03 -1.20
C LEU A 68 17.35 1.80 -0.89
N GLN A 69 17.29 1.26 0.31
CA GLN A 69 18.05 0.07 0.72
C GLN A 69 17.25 -1.23 0.64
N LEU A 70 15.93 -1.13 0.43
CA LEU A 70 15.07 -2.31 0.36
C LEU A 70 15.25 -3.04 -0.97
N GLY A 71 15.64 -4.30 -0.93
CA GLY A 71 15.85 -5.11 -2.13
C GLY A 71 14.56 -5.62 -2.78
N TYR A 72 13.42 -5.60 -2.06
CA TYR A 72 12.14 -6.13 -2.52
C TYR A 72 11.00 -5.10 -2.47
N GLY A 73 11.37 -3.81 -2.44
CA GLY A 73 10.44 -2.69 -2.49
C GLY A 73 9.68 -2.44 -1.19
N ALA A 74 8.87 -1.41 -1.24
CA ALA A 74 8.02 -0.95 -0.13
C ALA A 74 6.61 -0.65 -0.64
N TYR A 75 5.59 -1.10 0.09
CA TYR A 75 4.19 -0.96 -0.30
C TYR A 75 3.33 -0.45 0.85
N LYS A 76 2.52 0.57 0.58
CA LYS A 76 1.54 1.11 1.55
C LYS A 76 0.14 0.66 1.18
N PHE A 77 -0.57 0.10 2.16
CA PHE A 77 -1.98 -0.25 2.10
C PHE A 77 -2.77 0.78 2.89
N TYR A 78 -3.65 1.51 2.23
CA TYR A 78 -4.44 2.58 2.85
C TYR A 78 -5.79 2.77 2.17
N ALA A 79 -6.68 3.46 2.84
CA ALA A 79 -7.96 3.87 2.31
C ALA A 79 -7.97 5.37 2.00
N ALA A 80 -8.63 5.75 0.93
CA ALA A 80 -8.85 7.13 0.55
C ALA A 80 -10.32 7.36 0.22
N ALA A 81 -10.86 8.49 0.66
CA ALA A 81 -12.19 8.96 0.29
C ALA A 81 -12.16 9.55 -1.13
N THR A 82 -12.01 8.69 -2.14
CA THR A 82 -11.93 9.11 -3.54
C THR A 82 -12.50 8.03 -4.43
N GLN A 83 -13.20 8.42 -5.46
CA GLN A 83 -13.70 7.48 -6.49
C GLN A 83 -12.58 6.98 -7.42
N TYR A 84 -11.39 7.62 -7.40
CA TYR A 84 -10.30 7.26 -8.31
C TYR A 84 -8.94 7.64 -7.74
N PRO A 85 -7.91 6.77 -7.85
CA PRO A 85 -6.55 7.13 -7.48
C PRO A 85 -6.02 8.19 -8.46
N GLY A 86 -5.71 9.37 -7.95
CA GLY A 86 -5.05 10.45 -8.69
C GLY A 86 -5.90 11.68 -8.97
N LEU A 87 -7.21 11.66 -8.71
CA LEU A 87 -8.01 12.87 -8.69
C LEU A 87 -8.15 13.34 -7.23
N PRO A 88 -7.76 14.57 -6.90
CA PRO A 88 -8.16 15.15 -5.63
C PRO A 88 -9.69 15.12 -5.56
N PRO A 89 -10.29 14.86 -4.38
CA PRO A 89 -11.72 15.06 -4.24
C PRO A 89 -12.02 16.50 -4.66
N GLU A 90 -12.98 16.68 -5.56
CA GLU A 90 -13.55 18.00 -5.72
C GLU A 90 -14.02 18.42 -4.33
N PRO A 91 -13.71 19.64 -3.88
CA PRO A 91 -14.22 20.15 -2.62
C PRO A 91 -15.74 20.22 -2.76
N ASP A 92 -16.38 19.12 -2.38
CA ASP A 92 -17.82 19.09 -2.28
C ASP A 92 -18.16 19.91 -1.04
N GLU A 93 -18.86 21.02 -1.22
CA GLU A 93 -19.29 21.91 -0.14
C GLU A 93 -20.37 21.25 0.76
N SER A 94 -20.69 19.98 0.50
CA SER A 94 -21.60 19.21 1.34
C SER A 94 -20.84 18.65 2.55
N ASP A 95 -21.30 18.94 3.75
CA ASP A 95 -20.87 18.33 5.02
C ASP A 95 -21.14 16.81 5.08
N GLU A 96 -21.54 16.19 3.98
CA GLU A 96 -21.83 14.77 3.89
C GLU A 96 -20.55 13.96 3.67
N ALA A 97 -20.34 13.01 4.55
CA ALA A 97 -19.21 12.10 4.43
C ALA A 97 -19.31 11.28 3.12
N PRO A 98 -18.20 11.06 2.43
CA PRO A 98 -18.20 10.39 1.13
C PRO A 98 -18.82 8.99 1.19
N ASN A 99 -19.61 8.65 0.17
CA ASN A 99 -20.28 7.35 0.05
C ASN A 99 -19.40 6.28 -0.61
N CYS A 100 -18.26 6.67 -1.17
CA CYS A 100 -17.36 5.76 -1.86
C CYS A 100 -15.92 5.95 -1.36
N TYR A 101 -15.26 4.83 -1.08
CA TYR A 101 -13.85 4.80 -0.70
C TYR A 101 -13.08 3.88 -1.65
N SER A 102 -11.84 4.26 -1.95
CA SER A 102 -10.87 3.39 -2.58
C SER A 102 -9.91 2.85 -1.52
N VAL A 103 -9.70 1.54 -1.50
CA VAL A 103 -8.62 0.91 -0.74
C VAL A 103 -7.50 0.57 -1.72
N ILE A 104 -6.29 0.98 -1.40
CA ILE A 104 -5.18 1.08 -2.35
C ILE A 104 -3.95 0.39 -1.77
N ALA A 105 -3.31 -0.41 -2.58
CA ALA A 105 -1.94 -0.87 -2.37
C ALA A 105 -1.03 -0.14 -3.36
N GLN A 106 -0.06 0.60 -2.85
CA GLN A 106 0.78 1.49 -3.64
C GLN A 106 2.25 1.29 -3.32
N SER A 107 3.11 1.31 -4.35
CA SER A 107 4.57 1.37 -4.16
C SER A 107 4.96 2.69 -3.49
N MET A 108 5.82 2.59 -2.49
CA MET A 108 6.39 3.74 -1.79
C MET A 108 7.72 4.19 -2.41
N MET A 109 8.22 3.46 -3.43
CA MET A 109 9.47 3.79 -4.09
C MET A 109 9.37 5.15 -4.78
N ILE A 110 10.43 5.95 -4.63
CA ILE A 110 10.50 7.31 -5.14
C ILE A 110 10.92 7.26 -6.60
N TRP A 111 9.95 7.28 -7.49
CA TRP A 111 10.14 7.65 -8.89
C TRP A 111 9.54 9.02 -9.11
N PRO A 112 10.20 9.92 -9.86
CA PRO A 112 9.86 11.35 -9.82
C PRO A 112 8.42 11.69 -10.22
N ASP A 113 7.71 10.83 -10.94
CA ASP A 113 6.45 11.24 -11.56
C ASP A 113 5.23 10.34 -11.31
N PHE A 114 5.35 9.09 -10.83
CA PHE A 114 4.18 8.22 -10.67
C PHE A 114 4.27 7.29 -9.47
N LYS A 115 3.29 7.41 -8.58
CA LYS A 115 3.03 6.45 -7.53
C LYS A 115 2.41 5.20 -8.17
N LYS A 116 3.18 4.14 -8.32
CA LYS A 116 2.73 2.87 -8.91
C LYS A 116 1.68 2.20 -8.02
N VAL A 117 0.43 2.13 -8.49
CA VAL A 117 -0.63 1.38 -7.82
C VAL A 117 -0.50 -0.10 -8.20
N VAL A 118 -0.40 -0.97 -7.21
CA VAL A 118 -0.24 -2.42 -7.37
C VAL A 118 -1.48 -3.20 -6.96
N GLY A 119 -2.43 -2.57 -6.25
CA GLY A 119 -3.72 -3.13 -5.87
C GLY A 119 -4.75 -2.05 -5.64
N LEU A 120 -6.00 -2.31 -6.03
CA LEU A 120 -7.11 -1.38 -5.87
C LEU A 120 -8.41 -2.14 -5.68
N GLU A 121 -9.21 -1.73 -4.71
CA GLU A 121 -10.62 -2.09 -4.58
C GLU A 121 -11.43 -0.86 -4.17
N THR A 122 -12.73 -0.90 -4.41
CA THR A 122 -13.66 0.14 -3.98
C THR A 122 -14.66 -0.44 -3.00
N VAL A 123 -15.18 0.41 -2.13
CA VAL A 123 -16.28 0.10 -1.22
C VAL A 123 -17.28 1.24 -1.23
N THR A 124 -18.54 0.93 -1.51
CA THR A 124 -19.64 1.87 -1.40
C THR A 124 -20.26 1.73 -0.01
N ILE A 125 -20.41 2.85 0.66
CA ILE A 125 -20.98 2.93 1.99
C ILE A 125 -22.45 3.38 1.85
N PRO A 126 -23.42 2.66 2.41
CA PRO A 126 -24.83 3.09 2.39
C PRO A 126 -25.02 4.43 3.10
N ASP A 127 -25.93 5.26 2.60
CA ASP A 127 -26.28 6.52 3.24
C ASP A 127 -26.78 6.29 4.68
N GLY A 128 -26.44 7.19 5.58
CA GLY A 128 -26.82 7.08 6.98
C GLY A 128 -26.01 6.07 7.81
N THR A 129 -24.98 5.43 7.22
CA THR A 129 -24.09 4.52 7.96
C THR A 129 -23.34 5.28 9.06
N ALA A 130 -23.41 4.78 10.30
CA ALA A 130 -22.70 5.36 11.43
C ALA A 130 -21.17 5.39 11.21
N PRO A 131 -20.45 6.39 11.73
CA PRO A 131 -19.00 6.54 11.52
C PRO A 131 -18.20 5.29 11.84
N ALA A 132 -18.44 4.66 12.98
CA ALA A 132 -17.72 3.44 13.40
C ALA A 132 -17.97 2.25 12.45
N GLU A 133 -19.20 2.12 11.94
CA GLU A 133 -19.54 1.08 10.97
C GLU A 133 -18.91 1.35 9.61
N ARG A 134 -18.83 2.62 9.20
CA ARG A 134 -18.13 3.05 7.99
C ARG A 134 -16.64 2.68 8.05
N GLU A 135 -15.96 3.04 9.13
CA GLU A 135 -14.58 2.68 9.37
C GLU A 135 -14.37 1.16 9.30
N ARG A 136 -15.27 0.39 9.93
CA ARG A 136 -15.22 -1.07 9.92
C ARG A 136 -15.36 -1.65 8.50
N LEU A 137 -16.26 -1.12 7.69
CA LEU A 137 -16.47 -1.56 6.30
C LEU A 137 -15.24 -1.27 5.45
N VAL A 138 -14.68 -0.06 5.56
CA VAL A 138 -13.48 0.35 4.83
C VAL A 138 -12.27 -0.48 5.25
N PHE A 139 -12.06 -0.68 6.56
CA PHE A 139 -10.98 -1.53 7.07
C PHE A 139 -11.12 -2.99 6.61
N THR A 140 -12.33 -3.53 6.63
CA THR A 140 -12.60 -4.88 6.14
C THR A 140 -12.22 -5.03 4.66
N ARG A 141 -12.54 -4.02 3.85
CA ARG A 141 -12.15 -4.02 2.42
C ARG A 141 -10.64 -3.91 2.25
N LEU A 142 -9.97 -3.12 3.07
CA LEU A 142 -8.51 -3.00 3.06
C LEU A 142 -7.84 -4.34 3.43
N ALA A 143 -8.35 -5.00 4.47
CA ALA A 143 -7.87 -6.34 4.86
C ALA A 143 -8.10 -7.38 3.76
N HIS A 144 -9.24 -7.29 3.04
CA HIS A 144 -9.53 -8.16 1.90
C HIS A 144 -8.55 -7.92 0.74
N LEU A 145 -8.23 -6.65 0.42
CA LEU A 145 -7.22 -6.34 -0.59
C LEU A 145 -5.86 -6.94 -0.19
N PHE A 146 -5.46 -6.78 1.06
CA PHE A 146 -4.21 -7.36 1.57
C PHE A 146 -4.20 -8.90 1.43
N TRP A 147 -5.30 -9.55 1.83
CA TRP A 147 -5.44 -11.00 1.68
C TRP A 147 -5.29 -11.45 0.23
N ARG A 148 -5.95 -10.79 -0.71
CA ARG A 148 -5.82 -11.10 -2.15
C ARG A 148 -4.41 -10.93 -2.69
N MET A 149 -3.62 -10.04 -2.10
CA MET A 149 -2.26 -9.75 -2.53
C MET A 149 -1.20 -10.52 -1.74
N SER A 150 -1.58 -11.28 -0.71
CA SER A 150 -0.65 -11.91 0.23
C SER A 150 0.34 -12.87 -0.44
N ASP A 151 -0.07 -13.61 -1.46
CA ASP A 151 0.82 -14.48 -2.25
C ASP A 151 1.90 -13.65 -2.98
N MET A 152 1.53 -12.58 -3.66
CA MET A 152 2.48 -11.70 -4.33
C MET A 152 3.41 -10.98 -3.35
N ILE A 153 2.88 -10.58 -2.17
CA ILE A 153 3.66 -9.91 -1.13
C ILE A 153 4.69 -10.87 -0.53
N ALA A 154 4.30 -12.11 -0.25
CA ALA A 154 5.17 -13.15 0.29
C ALA A 154 6.12 -13.74 -0.78
N GLY A 155 5.83 -13.53 -2.05
CA GLY A 155 6.60 -14.01 -3.19
C GLY A 155 7.94 -13.33 -3.35
N GLY A 156 8.81 -13.95 -4.15
CA GLY A 156 10.19 -13.53 -4.36
C GLY A 156 10.41 -12.49 -5.47
N ALA A 157 9.36 -11.93 -6.07
CA ALA A 157 9.52 -10.87 -7.07
C ALA A 157 10.09 -9.59 -6.42
N GLU A 158 11.08 -8.96 -7.05
CA GLU A 158 11.68 -7.73 -6.53
C GLU A 158 10.67 -6.59 -6.48
N GLU A 159 9.83 -6.48 -7.52
CA GLU A 159 8.74 -5.52 -7.57
C GLU A 159 7.40 -6.18 -7.88
N LEU A 160 6.33 -5.67 -7.26
CA LEU A 160 4.97 -6.07 -7.61
C LEU A 160 4.52 -5.40 -8.93
N PRO A 161 3.75 -6.11 -9.77
CA PRO A 161 3.24 -5.54 -11.02
C PRO A 161 2.27 -4.39 -10.73
N GLY A 162 2.36 -3.31 -11.52
CA GLY A 162 1.39 -2.22 -11.47
C GLY A 162 0.07 -2.62 -12.14
N ILE A 163 -1.06 -2.21 -11.55
CA ILE A 163 -2.40 -2.42 -12.16
C ILE A 163 -2.90 -1.17 -12.89
N ILE A 164 -2.35 0.00 -12.57
CA ILE A 164 -2.68 1.27 -13.21
C ILE A 164 -1.38 1.99 -13.55
N GLY A 165 -1.24 2.38 -14.81
CA GLY A 165 -0.30 3.39 -15.25
C GLY A 165 0.92 2.89 -16.00
N SER A 166 0.71 2.34 -17.16
CA SER A 166 1.47 2.81 -18.31
C SER A 166 0.47 3.43 -19.27
N ASN A 167 0.21 4.73 -19.12
CA ASN A 167 -0.36 5.52 -20.20
C ASN A 167 0.67 5.61 -21.33
N ASP A 168 0.87 4.51 -22.02
CA ASP A 168 1.62 4.43 -23.28
C ASP A 168 0.74 4.87 -24.47
N SER A 169 -0.36 5.55 -24.21
CA SER A 169 -1.35 5.92 -25.24
C SER A 169 -1.65 7.41 -25.34
N GLN A 170 -0.70 8.30 -24.99
CA GLN A 170 -0.78 9.70 -25.44
C GLN A 170 0.62 10.30 -25.66
N ARG A 171 1.34 9.76 -26.64
CA ARG A 171 2.21 10.62 -27.46
C ARG A 171 1.31 11.33 -28.46
N PRO A 172 1.11 12.65 -28.39
CA PRO A 172 0.57 13.39 -29.51
C PRO A 172 1.57 13.20 -30.66
N ALA A 173 1.09 12.60 -31.74
CA ALA A 173 1.81 12.62 -32.99
C ALA A 173 1.97 14.08 -33.41
N PHE A 174 3.11 14.67 -33.14
CA PHE A 174 3.52 15.90 -33.79
C PHE A 174 3.75 15.54 -35.25
N SER A 175 2.69 15.66 -36.03
CA SER A 175 2.73 15.74 -37.48
C SER A 175 3.61 16.94 -37.84
N MET A 176 4.81 16.66 -38.34
CA MET A 176 5.54 17.63 -39.14
C MET A 176 4.74 17.86 -40.41
N LEU A 177 4.22 19.05 -40.55
CA LEU A 177 3.82 19.61 -41.82
C LEU A 177 4.69 20.84 -42.07
N ASN A 178 5.50 20.68 -43.10
CA ASN A 178 6.15 21.67 -43.98
C ASN A 178 6.24 23.12 -43.52
#